data_6e419bcd713f68ec6ee231d30c252cb9
#
_entry.id   6e419bcd713f68ec6ee231d30c252cb9
#
_cell.length_a   1.000
_cell.length_b   1.000
_cell.length_c   1.000
_cell.angle_alpha   90.00
_cell.angle_beta   90.00
_cell.angle_gamma   90.00
#
_symmetry.space_group_name_H-M   'P 1'
#
loop_
_entity.id
_entity.type
_entity.pdbx_description
1 polymer ?
#
loop_
_entity_poly.entity_id
_entity_poly.type
_entity_poly.pdbx_seq_one_letter_code
_entity_poly.pdbx_strand_id
1 'polypeptide(L)'
;MMKKFFYLFSSFVIILLLSACSVDSDAAKLYRQSEKLKAVIMIPKTMNPNEEVGLKVEVTKEDKKVEELERMNVEVWKKGNEENKKVIEGQRTAKGTYEVVNTFSEDGIYYVKADVRTKNLHIMPTKQMIVGELSEEDAKSLESKKEKESNHHSHH
;
A
#
# COMPACT_ATOMS: atom_id res chain seq x y z
N MET A 1 -25.39 -47.24 47.39
CA MET A 1 -25.57 -47.15 45.90
C MET A 1 -25.39 -45.76 45.37
N MET A 2 -25.72 -44.68 46.05
CA MET A 2 -25.64 -43.27 45.56
C MET A 2 -24.22 -42.78 45.26
N LYS A 3 -23.17 -43.17 46.01
CA LYS A 3 -21.79 -42.72 45.77
C LYS A 3 -21.22 -43.19 44.45
N LYS A 4 -21.57 -44.40 43.97
CA LYS A 4 -21.07 -44.91 42.69
C LYS A 4 -21.74 -44.20 41.49
N PHE A 5 -22.98 -43.74 41.65
CA PHE A 5 -23.70 -42.97 40.64
C PHE A 5 -23.09 -41.55 40.49
N PHE A 6 -22.62 -40.97 41.59
CA PHE A 6 -21.98 -39.65 41.59
C PHE A 6 -20.64 -39.66 40.88
N TYR A 7 -19.83 -40.70 41.03
CA TYR A 7 -18.56 -40.84 40.31
C TYR A 7 -18.73 -41.10 38.81
N LEU A 8 -19.76 -41.87 38.42
CA LEU A 8 -20.11 -42.09 37.02
C LEU A 8 -20.60 -40.81 36.35
N PHE A 9 -21.40 -40.02 37.04
CA PHE A 9 -21.88 -38.75 36.52
C PHE A 9 -20.74 -37.70 36.42
N SER A 10 -19.88 -37.62 37.40
CA SER A 10 -18.68 -36.75 37.39
C SER A 10 -17.72 -37.12 36.27
N SER A 11 -17.50 -38.41 36.02
CA SER A 11 -16.62 -38.87 34.91
C SER A 11 -17.21 -38.53 33.54
N PHE A 12 -18.53 -38.59 33.38
CA PHE A 12 -19.22 -38.26 32.12
C PHE A 12 -19.15 -36.76 31.81
N VAL A 13 -19.25 -35.88 32.82
CA VAL A 13 -19.11 -34.42 32.67
C VAL A 13 -17.68 -34.02 32.24
N ILE A 14 -16.67 -34.70 32.78
CA ILE A 14 -15.27 -34.43 32.43
C ILE A 14 -14.98 -34.79 30.95
N ILE A 15 -15.56 -35.85 30.44
CA ILE A 15 -15.40 -36.28 29.03
C ILE A 15 -16.06 -35.28 28.06
N LEU A 16 -17.19 -34.65 28.45
CA LEU A 16 -17.87 -33.64 27.64
C LEU A 16 -17.09 -32.30 27.53
N LEU A 17 -16.20 -31.99 28.50
CA LEU A 17 -15.42 -30.77 28.50
C LEU A 17 -14.16 -30.87 27.61
N LEU A 18 -13.75 -32.07 27.19
CA LEU A 18 -12.59 -32.29 26.33
C LEU A 18 -12.87 -32.17 24.83
N SER A 19 -14.16 -32.09 24.42
CA SER A 19 -14.55 -31.99 23.01
C SER A 19 -14.67 -30.54 22.48
N ALA A 20 -14.35 -29.52 23.27
CA ALA A 20 -14.58 -28.11 22.91
C ALA A 20 -13.40 -27.40 22.26
N CYS A 21 -12.34 -28.12 21.86
CA CYS A 21 -11.19 -27.52 21.18
C CYS A 21 -10.86 -28.24 19.86
N SER A 22 -11.82 -28.35 18.96
CA SER A 22 -11.46 -28.48 17.55
C SER A 22 -11.31 -27.08 16.97
N VAL A 23 -10.12 -26.52 17.07
CA VAL A 23 -9.76 -25.36 16.24
C VAL A 23 -9.90 -25.80 14.80
N ASP A 24 -10.86 -25.17 14.11
CA ASP A 24 -11.11 -25.43 12.69
C ASP A 24 -9.79 -25.21 11.92
N SER A 25 -9.26 -26.27 11.32
CA SER A 25 -8.03 -26.21 10.51
C SER A 25 -8.17 -25.27 9.32
N ASP A 26 -9.40 -24.87 8.95
CA ASP A 26 -9.67 -23.91 7.91
C ASP A 26 -9.53 -22.46 8.40
N ALA A 27 -9.69 -22.18 9.70
CA ALA A 27 -9.38 -20.87 10.27
C ALA A 27 -7.89 -20.51 10.08
N ALA A 28 -6.98 -21.48 10.20
CA ALA A 28 -5.56 -21.26 9.91
C ALA A 28 -5.28 -21.00 8.42
N LYS A 29 -6.15 -21.45 7.51
CA LYS A 29 -6.04 -21.15 6.08
C LYS A 29 -6.54 -19.74 5.75
N LEU A 30 -7.48 -19.17 6.52
CA LEU A 30 -7.92 -17.79 6.41
C LEU A 30 -6.84 -16.79 6.88
N TYR A 31 -5.94 -17.22 7.78
CA TYR A 31 -4.73 -16.47 8.17
C TYR A 31 -3.55 -16.71 7.24
N ARG A 32 -3.65 -17.60 6.24
CA ARG A 32 -2.63 -17.74 5.23
C ARG A 32 -2.62 -16.50 4.35
N GLN A 33 -1.63 -15.67 4.67
CA GLN A 33 -1.07 -14.65 3.80
C GLN A 33 -2.14 -13.95 2.94
N SER A 34 -2.61 -12.83 3.44
CA SER A 34 -3.20 -11.84 2.54
C SER A 34 -2.20 -11.62 1.42
N GLU A 35 -2.53 -12.06 0.21
CA GLU A 35 -1.73 -11.85 -0.99
C GLU A 35 -1.29 -10.39 -1.02
N LYS A 36 0.01 -10.14 -0.82
CA LYS A 36 0.51 -8.77 -0.70
C LYS A 36 0.80 -8.23 -2.09
N LEU A 37 -0.11 -7.41 -2.58
CA LEU A 37 0.15 -6.57 -3.74
C LEU A 37 0.96 -5.36 -3.27
N LYS A 38 2.07 -5.07 -3.97
CA LYS A 38 2.91 -3.89 -3.73
C LYS A 38 3.08 -3.14 -5.04
N ALA A 39 3.09 -1.82 -4.96
CA ALA A 39 3.49 -0.98 -6.08
C ALA A 39 4.49 0.07 -5.58
N VAL A 40 5.59 0.20 -6.30
CA VAL A 40 6.68 1.15 -6.00
C VAL A 40 6.72 2.17 -7.12
N ILE A 41 6.49 3.43 -6.76
CA ILE A 41 6.60 4.56 -7.69
C ILE A 41 8.05 5.02 -7.69
N MET A 42 8.71 4.91 -8.85
CA MET A 42 10.07 5.39 -9.08
C MET A 42 10.01 6.74 -9.78
N ILE A 43 10.67 7.72 -9.17
CA ILE A 43 10.70 9.10 -9.60
C ILE A 43 12.15 9.46 -9.92
N PRO A 44 12.45 10.16 -11.02
CA PRO A 44 13.77 10.71 -11.29
C PRO A 44 14.25 11.60 -10.13
N LYS A 45 15.56 11.69 -9.93
CA LYS A 45 16.14 12.50 -8.85
C LYS A 45 15.96 14.01 -9.08
N THR A 46 15.96 14.41 -10.34
CA THR A 46 15.83 15.82 -10.76
C THR A 46 14.75 15.90 -11.82
N MET A 47 13.88 16.87 -11.68
CA MET A 47 12.79 17.15 -12.61
C MET A 47 12.66 18.66 -12.75
N ASN A 48 12.63 19.14 -13.98
CA ASN A 48 12.44 20.55 -14.27
C ASN A 48 11.03 20.81 -14.82
N PRO A 49 10.46 22.00 -14.59
CA PRO A 49 9.21 22.36 -15.22
C PRO A 49 9.36 22.45 -16.74
N ASN A 50 8.27 22.15 -17.45
CA ASN A 50 8.17 22.11 -18.90
C ASN A 50 9.04 21.05 -19.62
N GLU A 51 9.63 20.12 -18.87
CA GLU A 51 10.30 18.94 -19.44
C GLU A 51 9.41 17.69 -19.29
N GLU A 52 9.52 16.76 -20.24
CA GLU A 52 8.87 15.46 -20.13
C GLU A 52 9.57 14.59 -19.10
N VAL A 53 8.80 14.08 -18.16
CA VAL A 53 9.27 13.22 -17.07
C VAL A 53 8.64 11.85 -17.18
N GLY A 54 9.45 10.81 -17.29
CA GLY A 54 9.01 9.41 -17.19
C GLY A 54 8.92 8.96 -15.74
N LEU A 55 7.72 8.60 -15.30
CA LEU A 55 7.46 8.01 -14.00
C LEU A 55 7.25 6.51 -14.17
N LYS A 56 7.98 5.69 -13.42
CA LYS A 56 7.85 4.24 -13.47
C LYS A 56 7.16 3.70 -12.24
N VAL A 57 6.33 2.68 -12.43
CA VAL A 57 5.67 1.95 -11.35
C VAL A 57 5.99 0.48 -11.49
N GLU A 58 6.64 -0.09 -10.49
CA GLU A 58 6.86 -1.52 -10.39
C GLU A 58 5.79 -2.16 -9.51
N VAL A 59 5.13 -3.20 -10.03
CA VAL A 59 4.07 -3.91 -9.34
C VAL A 59 4.48 -5.36 -9.10
N THR A 60 4.44 -5.76 -7.83
CA THR A 60 4.73 -7.12 -7.39
C THR A 60 3.60 -7.67 -6.54
N LYS A 61 3.39 -8.99 -6.66
CA LYS A 61 2.50 -9.76 -5.79
C LYS A 61 3.32 -10.89 -5.20
N GLU A 62 3.39 -10.98 -3.87
CA GLU A 62 4.26 -11.95 -3.17
C GLU A 62 5.72 -11.91 -3.68
N ASP A 63 6.25 -10.69 -3.85
CA ASP A 63 7.59 -10.38 -4.36
C ASP A 63 7.88 -10.87 -5.80
N LYS A 64 6.86 -11.35 -6.54
CA LYS A 64 6.94 -11.68 -7.96
C LYS A 64 6.30 -10.58 -8.80
N LYS A 65 6.90 -10.24 -9.93
CA LYS A 65 6.35 -9.25 -10.87
C LYS A 65 4.99 -9.72 -11.41
N VAL A 66 3.99 -8.85 -11.35
CA VAL A 66 2.63 -9.13 -11.81
C VAL A 66 2.59 -9.16 -13.35
N GLU A 67 1.90 -10.13 -13.93
CA GLU A 67 1.79 -10.25 -15.40
C GLU A 67 0.69 -9.38 -15.96
N GLU A 68 -0.47 -9.36 -15.30
CA GLU A 68 -1.65 -8.65 -15.78
C GLU A 68 -2.30 -7.84 -14.65
N LEU A 69 -2.69 -6.62 -14.99
CA LEU A 69 -3.48 -5.74 -14.15
C LEU A 69 -4.79 -5.41 -14.87
N GLU A 70 -5.89 -5.32 -14.12
CA GLU A 70 -7.16 -4.79 -14.64
C GLU A 70 -7.11 -3.28 -14.80
N ARG A 71 -6.29 -2.61 -13.99
CA ARG A 71 -6.09 -1.16 -14.05
C ARG A 71 -4.70 -0.80 -13.58
N MET A 72 -4.11 0.14 -14.29
CA MET A 72 -2.89 0.82 -13.90
C MET A 72 -2.97 2.27 -14.36
N ASN A 73 -3.46 3.14 -13.48
CA ASN A 73 -3.51 4.57 -13.71
C ASN A 73 -2.60 5.30 -12.73
N VAL A 74 -2.11 6.45 -13.14
CA VAL A 74 -1.36 7.36 -12.28
C VAL A 74 -2.10 8.69 -12.21
N GLU A 75 -2.45 9.09 -11.00
CA GLU A 75 -2.99 10.42 -10.70
C GLU A 75 -1.85 11.34 -10.29
N VAL A 76 -1.79 12.53 -10.86
CA VAL A 76 -0.75 13.53 -10.58
C VAL A 76 -1.42 14.86 -10.26
N TRP A 77 -1.01 15.51 -9.17
CA TRP A 77 -1.49 16.85 -8.81
C TRP A 77 -0.43 17.66 -8.06
N LYS A 78 -0.53 18.98 -8.15
CA LYS A 78 0.29 19.90 -7.36
C LYS A 78 -0.29 20.03 -5.96
N LYS A 79 0.54 20.20 -4.95
CA LYS A 79 0.13 20.46 -3.56
C LYS A 79 -0.85 21.64 -3.51
N GLY A 80 -1.99 21.45 -2.82
CA GLY A 80 -3.05 22.44 -2.74
C GLY A 80 -3.97 22.53 -3.95
N ASN A 81 -3.83 21.62 -4.95
CA ASN A 81 -4.67 21.59 -6.14
C ASN A 81 -5.18 20.16 -6.44
N GLU A 82 -5.64 19.48 -5.40
CA GLU A 82 -6.10 18.07 -5.46
C GLU A 82 -7.34 17.89 -6.35
N GLU A 83 -8.14 18.95 -6.53
CA GLU A 83 -9.34 18.89 -7.37
C GLU A 83 -9.02 18.82 -8.87
N ASN A 84 -7.85 19.32 -9.27
CA ASN A 84 -7.40 19.36 -10.66
C ASN A 84 -6.35 18.26 -10.96
N LYS A 85 -6.52 17.08 -10.39
CA LYS A 85 -5.62 15.98 -10.68
C LYS A 85 -5.75 15.47 -12.10
N LYS A 86 -4.61 15.25 -12.73
CA LYS A 86 -4.50 14.60 -14.03
C LYS A 86 -4.40 13.10 -13.84
N VAL A 87 -5.21 12.35 -14.58
CA VAL A 87 -5.18 10.88 -14.59
C VAL A 87 -4.54 10.42 -15.90
N ILE A 88 -3.52 9.58 -15.81
CA ILE A 88 -2.75 9.07 -16.95
C ILE A 88 -2.74 7.55 -16.86
N GLU A 89 -3.08 6.88 -17.95
CA GLU A 89 -2.99 5.42 -18.05
C GLU A 89 -1.52 4.98 -18.17
N GLY A 90 -1.12 4.01 -17.35
CA GLY A 90 0.24 3.48 -17.38
C GLY A 90 0.46 2.53 -18.53
N GLN A 91 1.49 2.80 -19.33
CA GLN A 91 1.91 1.95 -20.43
C GLN A 91 2.84 0.85 -19.91
N ARG A 92 2.51 -0.41 -20.18
CA ARG A 92 3.34 -1.53 -19.78
C ARG A 92 4.61 -1.58 -20.62
N THR A 93 5.77 -1.46 -19.97
CA THR A 93 7.09 -1.51 -20.63
C THR A 93 7.79 -2.85 -20.44
N ALA A 94 7.49 -3.54 -19.32
CA ALA A 94 7.98 -4.89 -19.04
C ALA A 94 7.01 -5.60 -18.07
N LYS A 95 7.27 -6.88 -17.78
CA LYS A 95 6.50 -7.64 -16.79
C LYS A 95 6.50 -6.90 -15.44
N GLY A 96 5.32 -6.52 -14.96
CA GLY A 96 5.14 -5.79 -13.71
C GLY A 96 5.75 -4.39 -13.69
N THR A 97 6.10 -3.83 -14.84
CA THR A 97 6.66 -2.48 -14.94
C THR A 97 5.83 -1.65 -15.90
N TYR A 98 5.41 -0.50 -15.43
CA TYR A 98 4.58 0.45 -16.15
C TYR A 98 5.23 1.82 -16.14
N GLU A 99 5.03 2.59 -17.19
CA GLU A 99 5.55 3.94 -17.33
C GLU A 99 4.44 4.90 -17.74
N VAL A 100 4.47 6.09 -17.19
CA VAL A 100 3.68 7.23 -17.63
C VAL A 100 4.61 8.39 -17.90
N VAL A 101 4.31 9.16 -18.93
CA VAL A 101 5.04 10.40 -19.25
C VAL A 101 4.15 11.58 -18.91
N ASN A 102 4.68 12.53 -18.20
CA ASN A 102 4.00 13.77 -17.85
C ASN A 102 4.94 14.97 -17.93
N THR A 103 4.38 16.10 -18.32
CA THR A 103 5.06 17.41 -18.26
C THR A 103 4.44 18.20 -17.11
N PHE A 104 5.30 18.75 -16.25
CA PHE A 104 4.91 19.62 -15.14
C PHE A 104 5.17 21.07 -15.57
N SER A 105 4.17 21.93 -15.49
CA SER A 105 4.26 23.32 -15.97
C SER A 105 4.89 24.28 -14.96
N GLU A 106 4.93 23.90 -13.68
CA GLU A 106 5.32 24.79 -12.59
C GLU A 106 6.24 24.10 -11.60
N ASP A 107 7.05 24.91 -10.93
CA ASP A 107 7.83 24.48 -9.79
C ASP A 107 6.95 24.12 -8.59
N GLY A 108 7.47 23.29 -7.68
CA GLY A 108 6.87 23.03 -6.40
C GLY A 108 6.71 21.55 -6.05
N ILE A 109 5.86 21.31 -5.06
CA ILE A 109 5.57 19.96 -4.55
C ILE A 109 4.39 19.38 -5.34
N TYR A 110 4.60 18.14 -5.82
CA TYR A 110 3.58 17.34 -6.47
C TYR A 110 3.38 16.02 -5.75
N TYR A 111 2.23 15.43 -5.96
CA TYR A 111 1.90 14.08 -5.53
C TYR A 111 1.60 13.20 -6.73
N VAL A 112 2.07 11.99 -6.64
CA VAL A 112 1.83 10.93 -7.62
C VAL A 112 1.18 9.78 -6.89
N LYS A 113 -0.01 9.37 -7.32
CA LYS A 113 -0.73 8.23 -6.78
C LYS A 113 -0.93 7.19 -7.88
N ALA A 114 -0.46 5.98 -7.66
CA ALA A 114 -0.71 4.86 -8.56
C ALA A 114 -1.99 4.13 -8.15
N ASP A 115 -2.99 4.08 -9.03
CA ASP A 115 -4.19 3.25 -8.88
C ASP A 115 -3.94 1.91 -9.55
N VAL A 116 -3.62 0.91 -8.76
CA VAL A 116 -3.25 -0.44 -9.22
C VAL A 116 -4.30 -1.44 -8.81
N ARG A 117 -4.93 -2.10 -9.78
CA ARG A 117 -5.97 -3.09 -9.57
C ARG A 117 -5.66 -4.40 -10.28
N THR A 118 -5.77 -5.48 -9.54
CA THR A 118 -5.88 -6.85 -10.06
C THR A 118 -7.32 -7.34 -9.85
N LYS A 119 -7.64 -8.53 -10.30
CA LYS A 119 -8.96 -9.15 -10.12
C LYS A 119 -9.47 -9.14 -8.66
N ASN A 120 -8.55 -9.29 -7.69
CA ASN A 120 -8.92 -9.47 -6.29
C ASN A 120 -8.33 -8.41 -5.35
N LEU A 121 -7.38 -7.59 -5.80
CA LEU A 121 -6.64 -6.66 -4.95
C LEU A 121 -6.61 -5.26 -5.58
N HIS A 122 -6.67 -4.25 -4.73
CA HIS A 122 -6.61 -2.85 -5.12
C HIS A 122 -5.74 -2.09 -4.13
N ILE A 123 -4.74 -1.38 -4.64
CA ILE A 123 -3.85 -0.52 -3.85
C ILE A 123 -3.64 0.83 -4.53
N MET A 124 -3.44 1.87 -3.74
CA MET A 124 -3.24 3.23 -4.22
C MET A 124 -2.09 3.92 -3.48
N PRO A 125 -0.84 3.46 -3.65
CA PRO A 125 0.31 4.13 -3.04
C PRO A 125 0.45 5.54 -3.59
N THR A 126 0.80 6.47 -2.70
CA THR A 126 1.06 7.87 -3.04
C THR A 126 2.48 8.22 -2.68
N LYS A 127 3.14 8.96 -3.56
CA LYS A 127 4.50 9.47 -3.35
C LYS A 127 4.54 10.97 -3.62
N GLN A 128 5.24 11.69 -2.75
CA GLN A 128 5.53 13.11 -2.93
C GLN A 128 6.79 13.27 -3.77
N MET A 129 6.84 14.28 -4.61
CA MET A 129 8.00 14.65 -5.41
C MET A 129 8.13 16.17 -5.53
N ILE A 130 9.31 16.61 -5.95
CA ILE A 130 9.64 18.01 -6.16
C ILE A 130 9.96 18.21 -7.64
N VAL A 131 9.38 19.23 -8.23
CA VAL A 131 9.68 19.69 -9.58
C VAL A 131 10.30 21.08 -9.48
N GLY A 132 11.43 21.30 -10.13
CA GLY A 132 12.14 22.57 -10.11
C GLY A 132 12.57 23.02 -8.71
N GLU A 133 12.41 24.29 -8.44
CA GLU A 133 12.77 24.92 -7.17
C GLU A 133 11.59 24.99 -6.20
N LEU A 134 11.88 24.93 -4.91
CA LEU A 134 10.84 25.06 -3.87
C LEU A 134 10.71 26.54 -3.45
N SER A 135 9.48 26.97 -3.28
CA SER A 135 9.21 28.20 -2.56
C SER A 135 9.67 28.10 -1.09
N GLU A 136 9.94 29.24 -0.44
CA GLU A 136 10.30 29.24 0.99
C GLU A 136 9.21 28.58 1.86
N GLU A 137 7.94 28.75 1.51
CA GLU A 137 6.81 28.16 2.21
C GLU A 137 6.82 26.63 2.07
N ASP A 138 7.05 26.12 0.86
CA ASP A 138 7.13 24.67 0.61
C ASP A 138 8.34 24.05 1.29
N ALA A 139 9.48 24.71 1.28
CA ALA A 139 10.70 24.27 1.97
C ALA A 139 10.43 24.14 3.49
N LYS A 140 9.87 25.15 4.13
CA LYS A 140 9.50 25.13 5.56
C LYS A 140 8.48 24.04 5.89
N SER A 141 7.51 23.82 4.99
CA SER A 141 6.51 22.76 5.14
C SER A 141 7.13 21.35 5.15
N LEU A 142 8.17 21.12 4.34
CA LEU A 142 8.90 19.85 4.30
C LEU A 142 9.77 19.64 5.54
N GLU A 143 10.44 20.68 6.02
CA GLU A 143 11.26 20.62 7.23
C GLU A 143 10.42 20.28 8.45
N SER A 144 9.29 20.97 8.64
CA SER A 144 8.38 20.72 9.77
C SER A 144 7.79 19.31 9.77
N LYS A 145 7.63 18.71 8.60
CA LYS A 145 7.15 17.33 8.47
C LYS A 145 8.23 16.31 8.85
N LYS A 146 9.47 16.55 8.46
CA LYS A 146 10.61 15.71 8.84
C LYS A 146 10.85 15.70 10.35
N GLU A 147 10.74 16.86 11.01
CA GLU A 147 10.90 16.95 12.47
C GLU A 147 9.82 16.17 13.22
N LYS A 148 8.57 16.19 12.76
CA LYS A 148 7.47 15.42 13.35
C LYS A 148 7.67 13.91 13.20
N GLU A 149 8.16 13.46 12.05
CA GLU A 149 8.43 12.02 11.82
C GLU A 149 9.62 11.53 12.65
N SER A 150 10.67 12.33 12.84
CA SER A 150 11.84 11.98 13.64
C SER A 150 11.50 11.84 15.14
N ASN A 151 10.61 12.69 15.66
CA ASN A 151 10.20 12.66 17.06
C ASN A 151 9.27 11.49 17.41
N HIS A 152 8.64 10.85 16.43
CA HIS A 152 7.73 9.71 16.65
C HIS A 152 8.48 8.38 16.79
N HIS A 153 9.75 8.30 16.44
CA HIS A 153 10.57 7.07 16.53
C HIS A 153 11.40 6.95 17.82
N SER A 154 11.30 7.90 18.77
CA SER A 154 12.13 7.90 19.99
C SER A 154 11.43 7.40 21.25
N HIS A 155 10.28 6.76 21.17
CA HIS A 155 9.59 6.14 22.31
C HIS A 155 9.37 4.64 22.07
N HIS A 156 10.45 3.86 22.24
CA HIS A 156 10.41 2.44 22.59
C HIS A 156 11.56 2.11 23.51
#